data_2837de65643a6b9f449347a77d387bdc
#
_entry.id   2837de65643a6b9f449347a77d387bdc
#
_cell.length_a   1.000
_cell.length_b   1.000
_cell.length_c   1.000
_cell.angle_alpha   90.00
_cell.angle_beta   90.00
_cell.angle_gamma   90.00
#
_symmetry.space_group_name_H-M   'P 1'
#
loop_
_entity.id
_entity.type
_entity.pdbx_description
1 polymer ?
#
loop_
_entity_poly.entity_id
_entity_poly.type
_entity_poly.pdbx_seq_one_letter_code
_entity_poly.pdbx_strand_id
1 'polypeptide(L)'
;MGTSALGTDCLPVDEQCRPLRPAILYGIDARASEEAAWLTEHYGQARVQELFGHPICSGDTATKILWLRRHEPEIYAKTAYFLTGSSFLTARLTGKYVILAKGSFRPLYQADGSVNEAECGLYCRPDQIAACAWSTDIVGTVTPEAAAQTGLAAGTPVITGTGDSTAEAISVGLVEPGTAFFQYGSSMFYYYCTDHFVGSYVSPQGNGALKGGKE
;
A
#
# COMPACT_ATOMS: atom_id res chain seq x y z
N MET A 1 7.23 8.42 15.31
CA MET A 1 6.33 9.11 14.38
C MET A 1 5.79 8.14 13.33
N GLY A 2 4.67 8.44 12.69
CA GLY A 2 4.11 7.66 11.58
C GLY A 2 3.87 8.55 10.37
N THR A 3 3.85 7.94 9.20
CA THR A 3 3.51 8.59 7.93
C THR A 3 2.14 8.15 7.48
N SER A 4 1.42 9.02 6.80
CA SER A 4 0.12 8.74 6.19
C SER A 4 0.04 9.44 4.84
N ALA A 5 -0.53 8.76 3.86
CA ALA A 5 -0.78 9.31 2.52
C ALA A 5 -1.94 8.54 1.87
N LEU A 6 -2.36 8.99 0.68
CA LEU A 6 -3.35 8.29 -0.13
C LEU A 6 -3.00 6.80 -0.25
N GLY A 7 -4.00 5.96 -0.07
CA GLY A 7 -3.86 4.53 -0.27
C GLY A 7 -3.89 4.14 -1.75
N THR A 8 -3.32 2.98 -2.09
CA THR A 8 -3.32 2.38 -3.43
C THR A 8 -2.73 3.22 -4.58
N ASP A 9 -1.98 4.26 -4.28
CA ASP A 9 -1.15 4.94 -5.27
C ASP A 9 0.06 4.07 -5.67
N CYS A 10 0.72 4.41 -6.78
CA CYS A 10 1.89 3.71 -7.28
C CYS A 10 2.96 4.73 -7.65
N LEU A 11 4.08 4.71 -6.91
CA LEU A 11 5.23 5.58 -7.12
C LEU A 11 6.47 4.73 -7.42
N PRO A 12 6.92 4.67 -8.69
CA PRO A 12 8.19 4.05 -9.03
C PRO A 12 9.35 4.95 -8.61
N VAL A 13 10.32 4.38 -7.88
CA VAL A 13 11.54 5.07 -7.43
C VAL A 13 12.79 4.32 -7.86
N ASP A 14 13.91 5.04 -7.99
CA ASP A 14 15.23 4.45 -8.20
C ASP A 14 15.87 3.97 -6.87
N GLU A 15 17.09 3.44 -6.96
CA GLU A 15 17.87 2.94 -5.81
C GLU A 15 18.16 4.01 -4.76
N GLN A 16 18.14 5.29 -5.12
CA GLN A 16 18.32 6.42 -4.22
C GLN A 16 17.00 7.02 -3.72
N CYS A 17 15.89 6.29 -3.89
CA CYS A 17 14.55 6.75 -3.54
C CYS A 17 14.13 8.05 -4.22
N ARG A 18 14.59 8.28 -5.47
CA ARG A 18 14.15 9.41 -6.28
C ARG A 18 12.98 8.97 -7.17
N PRO A 19 11.87 9.72 -7.17
CA PRO A 19 10.76 9.42 -8.05
C PRO A 19 11.19 9.46 -9.53
N LEU A 20 10.85 8.43 -10.28
CA LEU A 20 11.12 8.35 -11.73
C LEU A 20 10.04 9.02 -12.56
N ARG A 21 8.88 9.27 -11.94
CA ARG A 21 7.73 10.00 -12.48
C ARG A 21 6.80 10.42 -11.35
N PRO A 22 5.77 11.28 -11.60
CA PRO A 22 4.68 11.52 -10.67
C PRO A 22 3.94 10.21 -10.34
N ALA A 23 3.47 10.06 -9.10
CA ALA A 23 2.69 8.90 -8.69
C ALA A 23 1.42 8.72 -9.54
N ILE A 24 1.04 7.47 -9.81
CA ILE A 24 -0.27 7.13 -10.34
C ILE A 24 -1.23 7.06 -9.16
N LEU A 25 -2.14 8.03 -9.09
CA LEU A 25 -2.97 8.25 -7.91
C LEU A 25 -4.12 7.25 -7.80
N TYR A 26 -4.65 7.14 -6.58
CA TYR A 26 -5.86 6.42 -6.27
C TYR A 26 -7.11 7.16 -6.77
N GLY A 27 -8.09 6.37 -7.24
CA GLY A 27 -9.49 6.80 -7.40
C GLY A 27 -9.82 7.69 -8.60
N ILE A 28 -8.88 8.55 -9.01
CA ILE A 28 -9.09 9.48 -10.13
C ILE A 28 -8.35 9.06 -11.40
N ASP A 29 -7.37 8.18 -11.27
CA ASP A 29 -6.54 7.72 -12.39
C ASP A 29 -7.06 6.37 -12.91
N ALA A 30 -7.70 6.41 -14.06
CA ALA A 30 -8.29 5.24 -14.69
C ALA A 30 -7.41 4.63 -15.79
N ARG A 31 -6.13 5.02 -15.91
CA ARG A 31 -5.26 4.59 -17.01
C ARG A 31 -5.08 3.08 -17.11
N ALA A 32 -5.11 2.36 -15.99
CA ALA A 32 -4.93 0.90 -15.92
C ALA A 32 -6.24 0.11 -16.06
N SER A 33 -7.29 0.69 -16.65
CA SER A 33 -8.59 0.02 -16.84
C SER A 33 -8.51 -1.18 -17.78
N GLU A 34 -7.68 -1.09 -18.82
CA GLU A 34 -7.46 -2.20 -19.76
C GLU A 34 -6.72 -3.36 -19.08
N GLU A 35 -5.73 -3.06 -18.24
CA GLU A 35 -5.03 -4.05 -17.43
C GLU A 35 -5.97 -4.73 -16.43
N ALA A 36 -6.86 -3.98 -15.81
CA ALA A 36 -7.85 -4.53 -14.88
C ALA A 36 -8.81 -5.50 -15.58
N ALA A 37 -9.30 -5.12 -16.77
CA ALA A 37 -10.15 -5.99 -17.58
C ALA A 37 -9.40 -7.26 -18.01
N TRP A 38 -8.19 -7.11 -18.53
CA TRP A 38 -7.34 -8.21 -18.95
C TRP A 38 -7.03 -9.18 -17.79
N LEU A 39 -6.69 -8.65 -16.61
CA LEU A 39 -6.43 -9.47 -15.42
C LEU A 39 -7.69 -10.23 -14.94
N THR A 40 -8.85 -9.58 -15.02
CA THR A 40 -10.13 -10.21 -14.67
C THR A 40 -10.43 -11.40 -15.57
N GLU A 41 -10.18 -11.27 -16.87
CA GLU A 41 -10.32 -12.36 -17.84
C GLU A 41 -9.27 -13.44 -17.63
N HIS A 42 -8.01 -13.04 -17.42
CA HIS A 42 -6.88 -13.96 -17.20
C HIS A 42 -7.08 -14.87 -15.99
N TYR A 43 -7.54 -14.32 -14.86
CA TYR A 43 -7.71 -15.07 -13.63
C TYR A 43 -9.07 -15.77 -13.53
N GLY A 44 -10.11 -15.19 -14.08
CA GLY A 44 -11.50 -15.59 -13.83
C GLY A 44 -11.98 -15.25 -12.41
N GLN A 45 -13.29 -15.22 -12.22
CA GLN A 45 -13.92 -14.69 -10.99
C GLN A 45 -13.45 -15.35 -9.70
N ALA A 46 -13.28 -16.67 -9.68
CA ALA A 46 -12.89 -17.39 -8.47
C ALA A 46 -11.48 -16.99 -8.01
N ARG A 47 -10.53 -16.90 -8.95
CA ARG A 47 -9.15 -16.53 -8.64
C ARG A 47 -9.02 -15.06 -8.31
N VAL A 48 -9.81 -14.18 -8.95
CA VAL A 48 -9.90 -12.75 -8.59
C VAL A 48 -10.34 -12.60 -7.14
N GLN A 49 -11.39 -13.31 -6.73
CA GLN A 49 -11.87 -13.25 -5.34
C GLN A 49 -10.80 -13.75 -4.34
N GLU A 50 -10.08 -14.80 -4.69
CA GLU A 50 -9.00 -15.37 -3.85
C GLU A 50 -7.85 -14.37 -3.70
N LEU A 51 -7.34 -13.83 -4.82
CA LEU A 51 -6.14 -12.98 -4.85
C LEU A 51 -6.39 -11.56 -4.39
N PHE A 52 -7.48 -10.94 -4.82
CA PHE A 52 -7.79 -9.53 -4.57
C PHE A 52 -8.83 -9.33 -3.48
N GLY A 53 -9.76 -10.26 -3.31
CA GLY A 53 -10.89 -10.13 -2.39
C GLY A 53 -11.98 -9.15 -2.87
N HIS A 54 -11.83 -8.58 -4.06
CA HIS A 54 -12.75 -7.65 -4.71
C HIS A 54 -12.58 -7.69 -6.23
N PRO A 55 -13.52 -7.15 -7.02
CA PRO A 55 -13.32 -6.98 -8.46
C PRO A 55 -12.11 -6.11 -8.76
N ILE A 56 -11.23 -6.57 -9.65
CA ILE A 56 -10.03 -5.81 -10.04
C ILE A 56 -10.42 -4.49 -10.70
N CYS A 57 -9.74 -3.43 -10.31
CA CYS A 57 -9.98 -2.11 -10.88
C CYS A 57 -8.66 -1.37 -11.18
N SER A 58 -8.75 -0.28 -11.94
CA SER A 58 -7.60 0.59 -12.23
C SER A 58 -7.00 1.23 -10.98
N GLY A 59 -7.74 1.25 -9.88
CA GLY A 59 -7.28 1.75 -8.59
C GLY A 59 -6.26 0.85 -7.90
N ASP A 60 -6.20 -0.44 -8.24
CA ASP A 60 -5.27 -1.38 -7.61
C ASP A 60 -3.82 -1.08 -7.99
N THR A 61 -2.91 -1.13 -7.01
CA THR A 61 -1.48 -0.86 -7.26
C THR A 61 -0.89 -1.88 -8.24
N ALA A 62 -1.30 -3.14 -8.16
CA ALA A 62 -0.83 -4.19 -9.07
C ALA A 62 -1.19 -3.90 -10.54
N THR A 63 -2.42 -3.41 -10.81
CA THR A 63 -2.81 -3.02 -12.17
C THR A 63 -1.98 -1.85 -12.70
N LYS A 64 -1.64 -0.88 -11.84
CA LYS A 64 -0.79 0.26 -12.18
C LYS A 64 0.65 -0.15 -12.47
N ILE A 65 1.18 -1.13 -11.73
CA ILE A 65 2.50 -1.70 -12.00
C ILE A 65 2.50 -2.40 -13.37
N LEU A 66 1.46 -3.19 -13.67
CA LEU A 66 1.32 -3.85 -14.97
C LEU A 66 1.20 -2.82 -16.10
N TRP A 67 0.45 -1.74 -15.87
CA TRP A 67 0.35 -0.63 -16.82
C TRP A 67 1.73 0.00 -17.08
N LEU A 68 2.52 0.31 -16.03
CA LEU A 68 3.88 0.83 -16.17
C LEU A 68 4.78 -0.11 -16.98
N ARG A 69 4.69 -1.41 -16.71
CA ARG A 69 5.45 -2.43 -17.45
C ARG A 69 5.14 -2.42 -18.95
N ARG A 70 3.87 -2.18 -19.33
CA ARG A 70 3.40 -2.23 -20.72
C ARG A 70 3.61 -0.91 -21.47
N HIS A 71 3.36 0.20 -20.80
CA HIS A 71 3.26 1.52 -21.45
C HIS A 71 4.47 2.43 -21.18
N GLU A 72 5.20 2.21 -20.09
CA GLU A 72 6.40 2.98 -19.74
C GLU A 72 7.58 2.03 -19.40
N PRO A 73 8.00 1.16 -20.35
CA PRO A 73 8.98 0.11 -20.06
C PRO A 73 10.35 0.64 -19.63
N GLU A 74 10.73 1.84 -20.04
CA GLU A 74 11.99 2.47 -19.63
C GLU A 74 11.96 2.89 -18.14
N ILE A 75 10.81 3.41 -17.67
CA ILE A 75 10.59 3.75 -16.27
C ILE A 75 10.55 2.46 -15.45
N TYR A 76 9.77 1.48 -15.90
CA TYR A 76 9.69 0.17 -15.28
C TYR A 76 11.08 -0.48 -15.11
N ALA A 77 11.92 -0.46 -16.14
CA ALA A 77 13.26 -1.06 -16.11
C ALA A 77 14.19 -0.39 -15.10
N LYS A 78 14.07 0.94 -14.91
CA LYS A 78 14.85 1.73 -13.96
C LYS A 78 14.30 1.71 -12.54
N THR A 79 13.08 1.18 -12.35
CA THR A 79 12.46 1.12 -11.03
C THR A 79 13.18 0.13 -10.13
N ALA A 80 13.68 0.63 -9.01
CA ALA A 80 14.21 -0.20 -7.94
C ALA A 80 13.07 -0.66 -7.01
N TYR A 81 12.14 0.24 -6.67
CA TYR A 81 10.98 -0.10 -5.84
C TYR A 81 9.71 0.59 -6.33
N PHE A 82 8.60 -0.13 -6.25
CA PHE A 82 7.25 0.44 -6.32
C PHE A 82 6.78 0.73 -4.89
N LEU A 83 6.46 1.99 -4.59
CA LEU A 83 6.06 2.46 -3.28
C LEU A 83 4.67 3.10 -3.32
N THR A 84 4.05 3.22 -2.14
CA THR A 84 2.96 4.17 -1.90
C THR A 84 3.50 5.48 -1.37
N GLY A 85 2.69 6.52 -1.29
CA GLY A 85 3.10 7.80 -0.71
C GLY A 85 3.59 7.69 0.73
N SER A 86 2.91 6.91 1.57
CA SER A 86 3.36 6.67 2.96
C SER A 86 4.68 5.91 3.00
N SER A 87 4.83 4.86 2.20
CA SER A 87 6.07 4.08 2.10
C SER A 87 7.24 4.91 1.58
N PHE A 88 6.98 5.80 0.62
CA PHE A 88 7.98 6.75 0.13
C PHE A 88 8.46 7.70 1.23
N LEU A 89 7.53 8.28 1.99
CA LEU A 89 7.89 9.15 3.12
C LEU A 89 8.71 8.39 4.17
N THR A 90 8.31 7.18 4.52
CA THR A 90 9.05 6.32 5.45
C THR A 90 10.46 6.02 4.92
N ALA A 91 10.58 5.67 3.63
CA ALA A 91 11.89 5.42 3.02
C ALA A 91 12.77 6.68 3.01
N ARG A 92 12.23 7.85 2.70
CA ARG A 92 12.95 9.13 2.73
C ARG A 92 13.40 9.52 4.14
N LEU A 93 12.64 9.18 5.17
CA LEU A 93 12.99 9.49 6.55
C LEU A 93 14.03 8.53 7.13
N THR A 94 14.00 7.26 6.75
CA THR A 94 14.74 6.19 7.44
C THR A 94 15.78 5.47 6.59
N GLY A 95 15.74 5.63 5.27
CA GLY A 95 16.51 4.80 4.34
C GLY A 95 16.02 3.35 4.25
N LYS A 96 14.87 3.00 4.82
CA LYS A 96 14.30 1.65 4.84
C LYS A 96 13.06 1.57 3.95
N TYR A 97 13.04 0.58 3.07
CA TYR A 97 11.94 0.33 2.14
C TYR A 97 10.99 -0.69 2.72
N VAL A 98 9.78 -0.28 3.02
CA VAL A 98 8.73 -1.14 3.56
C VAL A 98 7.37 -0.81 2.95
N ILE A 99 6.52 -1.81 2.84
CA ILE A 99 5.12 -1.69 2.43
C ILE A 99 4.23 -2.12 3.58
N LEU A 100 3.11 -1.45 3.75
CA LEU A 100 2.10 -1.83 4.73
C LEU A 100 1.56 -3.24 4.45
N ALA A 101 1.62 -4.10 5.46
CA ALA A 101 1.11 -5.46 5.40
C ALA A 101 -0.39 -5.49 5.01
N LYS A 102 -0.74 -6.41 4.10
CA LYS A 102 -2.12 -6.62 3.60
C LYS A 102 -2.79 -5.38 3.02
N GLY A 103 -1.99 -4.39 2.58
CA GLY A 103 -2.47 -3.16 1.97
C GLY A 103 -2.64 -3.28 0.45
N SER A 104 -2.27 -2.23 -0.23
CA SER A 104 -2.55 -1.95 -1.64
C SER A 104 -1.85 -2.86 -2.66
N PHE A 105 -0.92 -3.71 -2.23
CA PHE A 105 -0.07 -4.52 -3.12
C PHE A 105 -0.57 -5.96 -3.33
N ARG A 106 -1.85 -6.23 -3.14
CA ARG A 106 -2.42 -7.52 -3.57
C ARG A 106 -2.33 -7.64 -5.10
N PRO A 107 -1.99 -8.78 -5.65
CA PRO A 107 -1.70 -10.12 -5.04
C PRO A 107 -0.20 -10.38 -4.78
N LEU A 108 0.64 -9.34 -4.71
CA LEU A 108 2.10 -9.46 -4.70
C LEU A 108 2.67 -10.01 -3.39
N TYR A 109 1.85 -10.09 -2.33
CA TYR A 109 2.24 -10.67 -1.04
C TYR A 109 1.30 -11.78 -0.63
N GLN A 110 1.86 -12.79 0.05
CA GLN A 110 1.12 -13.85 0.72
C GLN A 110 0.50 -13.35 2.04
N ALA A 111 -0.31 -14.20 2.67
CA ALA A 111 -0.96 -13.87 3.95
C ALA A 111 0.02 -13.61 5.10
N ASP A 112 1.19 -14.23 5.06
CA ASP A 112 2.27 -14.08 6.04
C ASP A 112 3.17 -12.85 5.78
N GLY A 113 2.93 -12.11 4.69
CA GLY A 113 3.72 -10.94 4.29
C GLY A 113 4.94 -11.26 3.42
N SER A 114 5.20 -12.52 3.12
CA SER A 114 6.23 -12.90 2.14
C SER A 114 5.80 -12.54 0.72
N VAL A 115 6.78 -12.36 -0.16
CA VAL A 115 6.51 -12.10 -1.58
C VAL A 115 5.83 -13.31 -2.21
N ASN A 116 4.75 -13.08 -2.91
CA ASN A 116 4.08 -14.10 -3.70
C ASN A 116 4.78 -14.24 -5.07
N GLU A 117 5.87 -15.01 -5.11
CA GLU A 117 6.68 -15.17 -6.31
C GLU A 117 5.89 -15.74 -7.49
N ALA A 118 4.89 -16.57 -7.23
CA ALA A 118 4.04 -17.16 -8.27
C ALA A 118 3.25 -16.09 -9.03
N GLU A 119 2.78 -15.06 -8.36
CA GLU A 119 2.01 -13.97 -8.97
C GLU A 119 2.88 -12.78 -9.36
N CYS A 120 3.95 -12.50 -8.60
CA CYS A 120 4.77 -11.32 -8.76
C CYS A 120 5.31 -11.16 -10.18
N GLY A 121 5.77 -12.24 -10.80
CA GLY A 121 6.35 -12.24 -12.15
C GLY A 121 5.44 -11.72 -13.25
N LEU A 122 4.12 -11.73 -13.04
CA LEU A 122 3.16 -11.14 -13.97
C LEU A 122 3.24 -9.61 -13.97
N TYR A 123 3.53 -9.00 -12.85
CA TYR A 123 3.51 -7.56 -12.62
C TYR A 123 4.91 -6.95 -12.61
N CYS A 124 5.79 -7.47 -11.79
CA CYS A 124 7.13 -6.93 -11.58
C CYS A 124 8.13 -8.04 -11.20
N ARG A 125 9.38 -7.67 -11.05
CA ARG A 125 10.38 -8.55 -10.47
C ARG A 125 10.23 -8.55 -8.94
N PRO A 126 10.51 -9.67 -8.25
CA PRO A 126 10.44 -9.75 -6.79
C PRO A 126 11.31 -8.73 -6.06
N ASP A 127 12.44 -8.32 -6.68
CA ASP A 127 13.36 -7.32 -6.14
C ASP A 127 12.84 -5.88 -6.22
N GLN A 128 11.76 -5.64 -6.97
CA GLN A 128 11.12 -4.32 -7.11
C GLN A 128 10.06 -4.04 -6.05
N ILE A 129 9.73 -5.00 -5.19
CA ILE A 129 8.80 -4.81 -4.08
C ILE A 129 9.53 -4.87 -2.73
N ALA A 130 9.15 -3.95 -1.84
CA ALA A 130 9.80 -3.81 -0.54
C ALA A 130 9.31 -4.88 0.45
N ALA A 131 10.00 -5.01 1.59
CA ALA A 131 9.55 -5.90 2.66
C ALA A 131 8.18 -5.45 3.21
N CYS A 132 7.36 -6.43 3.60
CA CYS A 132 6.07 -6.16 4.22
C CYS A 132 6.24 -5.93 5.73
N ALA A 133 5.56 -4.91 6.26
CA ALA A 133 5.56 -4.62 7.71
C ALA A 133 4.18 -4.15 8.18
N TRP A 134 3.88 -4.34 9.47
CA TRP A 134 2.64 -3.83 10.05
C TRP A 134 2.71 -2.32 10.26
N SER A 135 1.57 -1.64 10.24
CA SER A 135 1.48 -0.18 10.36
C SER A 135 2.20 0.39 11.59
N THR A 136 2.24 -0.36 12.68
CA THR A 136 2.82 0.04 13.98
C THR A 136 4.26 -0.45 14.19
N ASP A 137 4.81 -1.25 13.27
CA ASP A 137 6.19 -1.73 13.39
C ASP A 137 7.17 -0.58 13.22
N ILE A 138 8.12 -0.45 14.14
CA ILE A 138 9.22 0.51 14.00
C ILE A 138 10.18 -0.03 12.94
N VAL A 139 10.30 0.69 11.85
CA VAL A 139 11.12 0.29 10.70
C VAL A 139 12.50 0.94 10.69
N GLY A 140 12.69 2.00 11.45
CA GLY A 140 13.94 2.71 11.55
C GLY A 140 13.81 4.00 12.36
N THR A 141 14.77 4.88 12.20
CA THR A 141 14.77 6.20 12.83
C THR A 141 15.06 7.26 11.78
N VAL A 142 14.65 8.49 12.06
CA VAL A 142 14.98 9.66 11.23
C VAL A 142 16.50 9.76 11.09
N THR A 143 17.00 9.70 9.85
CA THR A 143 18.42 9.82 9.57
C THR A 143 18.91 11.26 9.75
N PRO A 144 20.24 11.49 9.94
CA PRO A 144 20.78 12.83 9.99
C PRO A 144 20.47 13.68 8.73
N GLU A 145 20.48 13.05 7.56
CA GLU A 145 20.15 13.68 6.28
C GLU A 145 18.69 14.13 6.22
N ALA A 146 17.77 13.24 6.65
CA ALA A 146 16.35 13.56 6.74
C ALA A 146 16.08 14.65 7.78
N ALA A 147 16.77 14.61 8.93
CA ALA A 147 16.69 15.65 9.95
C ALA A 147 17.10 17.02 9.42
N ALA A 148 18.19 17.09 8.68
CA ALA A 148 18.67 18.34 8.08
C ALA A 148 17.69 18.92 7.04
N GLN A 149 16.97 18.07 6.31
CA GLN A 149 16.00 18.48 5.29
C GLN A 149 14.63 18.88 5.88
N THR A 150 14.23 18.26 6.99
CA THR A 150 12.86 18.38 7.52
C THR A 150 12.75 19.15 8.82
N GLY A 151 13.85 19.35 9.55
CA GLY A 151 13.85 19.90 10.89
C GLY A 151 13.42 18.90 11.98
N LEU A 152 13.14 17.65 11.64
CA LEU A 152 12.83 16.59 12.59
C LEU A 152 14.08 16.19 13.38
N ALA A 153 13.92 15.76 14.62
CA ALA A 153 15.04 15.28 15.42
C ALA A 153 15.60 13.97 14.86
N ALA A 154 16.89 13.93 14.59
CA ALA A 154 17.57 12.70 14.20
C ALA A 154 17.42 11.64 15.31
N GLY A 155 17.28 10.37 14.91
CA GLY A 155 17.06 9.27 15.86
C GLY A 155 15.60 9.10 16.29
N THR A 156 14.67 9.98 15.88
CA THR A 156 13.23 9.78 16.18
C THR A 156 12.75 8.47 15.56
N PRO A 157 12.15 7.53 16.33
CA PRO A 157 11.60 6.29 15.78
C PRO A 157 10.49 6.57 14.75
N VAL A 158 10.52 5.82 13.64
CA VAL A 158 9.53 5.90 12.56
C VAL A 158 8.89 4.54 12.38
N ILE A 159 7.56 4.51 12.40
CA ILE A 159 6.76 3.31 12.10
C ILE A 159 6.44 3.24 10.61
N THR A 160 6.00 2.08 10.16
CA THR A 160 5.59 1.84 8.75
C THR A 160 4.59 2.87 8.25
N GLY A 161 3.66 3.27 9.11
CA GLY A 161 2.60 4.20 8.75
C GLY A 161 1.38 3.51 8.12
N THR A 162 0.45 4.30 7.60
CA THR A 162 -0.83 3.78 7.09
C THR A 162 -1.38 4.64 5.95
N GLY A 163 -2.53 4.26 5.42
CA GLY A 163 -3.33 5.11 4.52
C GLY A 163 -4.04 6.23 5.28
N ASP A 164 -4.45 7.26 4.55
CA ASP A 164 -5.15 8.45 5.04
C ASP A 164 -6.42 8.11 5.82
N SER A 165 -7.30 7.33 5.23
CA SER A 165 -8.59 6.96 5.83
C SER A 165 -8.45 6.17 7.15
N THR A 166 -7.42 5.32 7.26
CA THR A 166 -7.14 4.63 8.53
C THR A 166 -6.59 5.60 9.57
N ALA A 167 -5.71 6.52 9.19
CA ALA A 167 -5.20 7.55 10.09
C ALA A 167 -6.33 8.45 10.60
N GLU A 168 -7.27 8.84 9.73
CA GLU A 168 -8.46 9.60 10.09
C GLU A 168 -9.34 8.84 11.09
N ALA A 169 -9.60 7.56 10.82
CA ALA A 169 -10.40 6.72 11.72
C ALA A 169 -9.76 6.63 13.12
N ILE A 170 -8.43 6.43 13.19
CA ILE A 170 -7.69 6.42 14.46
C ILE A 170 -7.78 7.78 15.16
N SER A 171 -7.70 8.89 14.42
CA SER A 171 -7.72 10.25 14.97
C SER A 171 -9.03 10.59 15.69
N VAL A 172 -10.12 9.95 15.30
CA VAL A 172 -11.45 10.09 15.95
C VAL A 172 -11.73 8.98 16.96
N GLY A 173 -10.73 8.18 17.31
CA GLY A 173 -10.81 7.20 18.40
C GLY A 173 -11.29 5.81 17.98
N LEU A 174 -11.25 5.45 16.71
CA LEU A 174 -11.55 4.08 16.28
C LEU A 174 -10.39 3.13 16.63
N VAL A 175 -10.31 2.73 17.90
CA VAL A 175 -9.23 1.87 18.42
C VAL A 175 -9.75 0.72 19.29
N GLU A 176 -11.01 0.75 19.67
CA GLU A 176 -11.62 -0.25 20.53
C GLU A 176 -12.54 -1.18 19.74
N PRO A 177 -12.42 -2.52 19.92
CA PRO A 177 -13.36 -3.47 19.36
C PRO A 177 -14.82 -3.14 19.69
N GLY A 178 -15.71 -3.29 18.72
CA GLY A 178 -17.13 -2.95 18.89
C GLY A 178 -17.47 -1.51 18.55
N THR A 179 -16.49 -0.67 18.20
CA THR A 179 -16.73 0.71 17.76
C THR A 179 -16.79 0.80 16.24
N ALA A 180 -17.54 1.77 15.74
CA ALA A 180 -17.66 2.05 14.32
C ALA A 180 -17.40 3.53 14.04
N PHE A 181 -16.80 3.79 12.89
CA PHE A 181 -16.58 5.12 12.33
C PHE A 181 -17.30 5.22 10.99
N PHE A 182 -18.07 6.29 10.80
CA PHE A 182 -18.76 6.59 9.56
C PHE A 182 -18.26 7.92 9.02
N GLN A 183 -17.80 7.90 7.79
CA GLN A 183 -17.40 9.10 7.06
C GLN A 183 -18.45 9.48 6.03
N TYR A 184 -18.86 10.74 6.07
CA TYR A 184 -19.74 11.37 5.11
C TYR A 184 -18.98 12.51 4.42
N GLY A 185 -18.58 12.29 3.17
CA GLY A 185 -17.84 13.25 2.37
C GLY A 185 -18.16 13.09 0.89
N SER A 186 -17.21 13.32 0.02
CA SER A 186 -17.32 13.03 -1.42
C SER A 186 -17.58 11.54 -1.69
N SER A 187 -17.13 10.68 -0.81
CA SER A 187 -17.50 9.27 -0.70
C SER A 187 -18.04 8.99 0.71
N MET A 188 -18.86 7.95 0.80
CA MET A 188 -19.32 7.44 2.08
C MET A 188 -18.65 6.10 2.33
N PHE A 189 -18.07 5.95 3.50
CA PHE A 189 -17.54 4.66 3.94
C PHE A 189 -17.66 4.52 5.45
N TYR A 190 -17.50 3.29 5.94
CA TYR A 190 -17.45 3.01 7.36
C TYR A 190 -16.31 2.05 7.67
N TYR A 191 -15.77 2.19 8.88
CA TYR A 191 -14.89 1.22 9.51
C TYR A 191 -15.55 0.69 10.76
N TYR A 192 -15.35 -0.59 11.01
CA TYR A 192 -15.73 -1.24 12.25
C TYR A 192 -14.50 -1.92 12.85
N CYS A 193 -14.21 -1.60 14.11
CA CYS A 193 -13.08 -2.21 14.83
C CYS A 193 -13.52 -3.55 15.42
N THR A 194 -12.77 -4.61 15.09
CA THR A 194 -13.00 -5.96 15.60
C THR A 194 -11.76 -6.46 16.31
N ASP A 195 -11.94 -7.38 17.25
CA ASP A 195 -10.87 -8.09 17.95
C ASP A 195 -10.34 -9.32 17.19
N HIS A 196 -10.99 -9.68 16.09
CA HIS A 196 -10.62 -10.78 15.23
C HIS A 196 -10.80 -10.42 13.75
N PHE A 197 -10.12 -11.15 12.88
CA PHE A 197 -10.27 -10.96 11.44
C PHE A 197 -11.64 -11.48 10.98
N VAL A 198 -12.49 -10.57 10.51
CA VAL A 198 -13.77 -10.90 9.88
C VAL A 198 -13.51 -11.19 8.41
N GLY A 199 -13.31 -12.46 8.07
CA GLY A 199 -13.00 -12.88 6.71
C GLY A 199 -14.07 -12.47 5.70
N SER A 200 -13.64 -12.20 4.48
CA SER A 200 -14.38 -12.04 3.23
C SER A 200 -15.24 -10.79 3.00
N TYR A 201 -15.65 -10.02 3.99
CA TYR A 201 -16.28 -8.74 3.73
C TYR A 201 -15.28 -7.61 3.87
N VAL A 202 -14.26 -7.69 3.10
CA VAL A 202 -13.38 -6.55 2.95
C VAL A 202 -14.04 -5.67 1.91
N SER A 203 -14.42 -4.48 2.31
CA SER A 203 -14.50 -3.37 1.37
C SER A 203 -13.27 -3.46 0.46
N PRO A 204 -13.37 -3.15 -0.83
CA PRO A 204 -12.23 -3.12 -1.75
C PRO A 204 -11.01 -2.36 -1.22
N GLN A 205 -11.16 -1.67 -0.12
CA GLN A 205 -10.19 -0.81 0.54
C GLN A 205 -9.90 -1.23 1.97
N GLY A 206 -10.07 -2.50 2.31
CA GLY A 206 -9.73 -3.06 3.62
C GLY A 206 -8.29 -2.77 4.01
N ASN A 207 -8.07 -1.51 4.34
CA ASN A 207 -6.81 -0.91 4.65
C ASN A 207 -6.69 -0.84 6.16
N GLY A 208 -5.80 -1.48 6.71
CA GLY A 208 -5.47 -1.18 8.07
C GLY A 208 -5.57 -2.37 8.97
N ALA A 209 -4.73 -3.26 8.68
CA ALA A 209 -4.31 -4.15 9.71
C ALA A 209 -3.44 -3.38 10.71
N LEU A 210 -4.07 -2.77 11.67
CA LEU A 210 -3.37 -2.51 12.91
C LEU A 210 -3.04 -3.87 13.53
N LYS A 211 -1.79 -4.08 13.89
CA LYS A 211 -1.35 -5.24 14.64
C LYS A 211 -2.03 -5.17 16.01
N GLY A 212 -3.04 -5.98 16.24
CA GLY A 212 -3.79 -5.97 17.48
C GLY A 212 -4.90 -7.01 17.50
N GLY A 213 -5.32 -7.51 16.39
CA GLY A 213 -6.15 -8.70 16.34
C GLY A 213 -5.30 -9.89 16.77
N LYS A 214 -5.59 -10.44 17.95
CA LYS A 214 -5.12 -11.79 18.28
C LYS A 214 -5.65 -12.72 17.20
N GLU A 215 -4.82 -13.66 16.80
CA GLU A 215 -5.12 -14.75 15.88
C GLU A 215 -6.45 -15.43 16.16
#